data_3eccf0d4d0d64eaec5742621bb2d301e
#
_entry.id   3eccf0d4d0d64eaec5742621bb2d301e
#
_cell.length_a   1.000
_cell.length_b   1.000
_cell.length_c   1.000
_cell.angle_alpha   90.00
_cell.angle_beta   90.00
_cell.angle_gamma   90.00
#
_symmetry.space_group_name_H-M   'P 1'
#
loop_
_entity.id
_entity.type
_entity.pdbx_description
1 polymer ?
#
loop_
_entity_poly.entity_id
_entity_poly.type
_entity_poly.pdbx_seq_one_letter_code
_entity_poly.pdbx_strand_id
1 'polypeptide(L)'
;MISSVDHLIIAVNDLDQATDNYKKIFGISPCWKGKHNELGTRNALFNLENTYLELISPHEDGPGTDFIKPLIEQKGDHLAGIALGTDNVELAKEELAKNIEGVEIISGQAINDTDGKKRKWKNIFLPKTLSRELFVFIVEHTEGSLPKYEHDDKSFVKSLDHVVINTQDADDFISIYRDIYKIRLALDTTIEHWKRRMLFFRSNATTIEVIEQKDKKESADELWGLAWVVESIEEAHERLINKNIDVTPVKKGLKKGTLVATVKSHTCNVPTLLIEHIQ
;
A
#
# COMPACT_ATOMS: atom_id res chain seq x y z
N MET A 1 19.15 -2.51 1.60
CA MET A 1 18.21 -3.21 2.50
C MET A 1 16.79 -3.15 1.93
N ILE A 2 15.99 -2.11 2.20
CA ILE A 2 14.70 -1.95 1.52
C ILE A 2 14.93 -1.28 0.16
N SER A 3 14.43 -1.91 -0.92
CA SER A 3 14.57 -1.42 -2.30
C SER A 3 13.31 -0.75 -2.84
N SER A 4 12.13 -1.14 -2.35
CA SER A 4 10.84 -0.64 -2.85
C SER A 4 9.72 -0.70 -1.81
N VAL A 5 8.62 -0.01 -2.10
CA VAL A 5 7.30 -0.41 -1.60
C VAL A 5 6.81 -1.50 -2.55
N ASP A 6 6.82 -2.74 -2.08
CA ASP A 6 6.45 -3.89 -2.91
C ASP A 6 4.95 -3.89 -3.19
N HIS A 7 4.13 -3.82 -2.13
CA HIS A 7 2.68 -3.71 -2.29
C HIS A 7 1.96 -3.10 -1.08
N LEU A 8 0.75 -2.65 -1.33
CA LEU A 8 -0.20 -2.18 -0.33
C LEU A 8 -1.29 -3.24 -0.14
N ILE A 9 -1.78 -3.39 1.09
CA ILE A 9 -2.77 -4.39 1.47
C ILE A 9 -4.02 -3.69 1.98
N ILE A 10 -5.15 -3.94 1.32
CA ILE A 10 -6.47 -3.54 1.81
C ILE A 10 -7.19 -4.79 2.28
N ALA A 11 -7.50 -4.83 3.58
CA ALA A 11 -8.32 -5.88 4.16
C ALA A 11 -9.80 -5.59 3.87
N VAL A 12 -10.51 -6.56 3.30
CA VAL A 12 -11.89 -6.41 2.88
C VAL A 12 -12.74 -7.58 3.34
N ASN A 13 -14.01 -7.31 3.66
CA ASN A 13 -14.95 -8.34 4.04
C ASN A 13 -15.45 -9.14 2.82
N ASP A 14 -15.76 -8.45 1.73
CA ASP A 14 -16.21 -9.04 0.47
C ASP A 14 -15.20 -8.79 -0.65
N LEU A 15 -14.39 -9.82 -0.97
CA LEU A 15 -13.34 -9.71 -1.98
C LEU A 15 -13.89 -9.46 -3.38
N ASP A 16 -15.02 -10.05 -3.74
CA ASP A 16 -15.55 -9.94 -5.09
C ASP A 16 -16.12 -8.54 -5.32
N GLN A 17 -16.86 -7.99 -4.35
CA GLN A 17 -17.35 -6.61 -4.41
C GLN A 17 -16.18 -5.60 -4.41
N ALA A 18 -15.19 -5.78 -3.53
CA ALA A 18 -14.01 -4.92 -3.48
C ALA A 18 -13.22 -4.98 -4.80
N THR A 19 -13.08 -6.17 -5.37
CA THR A 19 -12.42 -6.36 -6.68
C THR A 19 -13.16 -5.60 -7.79
N ASP A 20 -14.48 -5.68 -7.85
CA ASP A 20 -15.28 -4.95 -8.85
C ASP A 20 -15.23 -3.42 -8.64
N ASN A 21 -15.15 -2.97 -7.40
CA ASN A 21 -14.94 -1.58 -7.06
C ASN A 21 -13.59 -1.06 -7.58
N TYR A 22 -12.51 -1.77 -7.27
CA TYR A 22 -11.16 -1.37 -7.71
C TYR A 22 -10.95 -1.53 -9.22
N LYS A 23 -11.62 -2.46 -9.91
CA LYS A 23 -11.67 -2.49 -11.38
C LYS A 23 -12.25 -1.19 -11.95
N LYS A 24 -13.31 -0.66 -11.34
CA LYS A 24 -13.88 0.62 -11.76
C LYS A 24 -12.95 1.80 -11.47
N ILE A 25 -12.31 1.83 -10.28
CA ILE A 25 -11.41 2.90 -9.87
C ILE A 25 -10.14 2.89 -10.73
N PHE A 26 -9.52 1.73 -10.90
CA PHE A 26 -8.24 1.62 -11.62
C PHE A 26 -8.37 1.60 -13.14
N GLY A 27 -9.52 1.17 -13.66
CA GLY A 27 -9.72 0.96 -15.09
C GLY A 27 -9.21 -0.40 -15.60
N ILE A 28 -8.45 -1.12 -14.79
CA ILE A 28 -7.84 -2.41 -15.11
C ILE A 28 -8.48 -3.57 -14.34
N SER A 29 -8.34 -4.78 -14.84
CA SER A 29 -8.74 -6.01 -14.12
C SER A 29 -7.60 -6.51 -13.25
N PRO A 30 -7.88 -7.24 -12.14
CA PRO A 30 -6.82 -7.89 -11.38
C PRO A 30 -6.10 -8.89 -12.27
N CYS A 31 -4.79 -8.94 -12.14
CA CYS A 31 -3.92 -9.88 -12.87
C CYS A 31 -3.79 -11.24 -12.15
N TRP A 32 -4.29 -11.33 -10.93
CA TRP A 32 -4.21 -12.48 -10.07
C TRP A 32 -5.44 -12.55 -9.16
N LYS A 33 -6.00 -13.75 -9.02
CA LYS A 33 -6.91 -14.15 -7.95
C LYS A 33 -6.43 -15.46 -7.39
N GLY A 34 -6.29 -15.56 -6.09
CA GLY A 34 -5.71 -16.77 -5.50
C GLY A 34 -6.01 -16.93 -4.03
N LYS A 35 -5.47 -18.02 -3.49
CA LYS A 35 -5.65 -18.44 -2.11
C LYS A 35 -4.31 -18.67 -1.44
N HIS A 36 -4.27 -18.30 -0.17
CA HIS A 36 -3.21 -18.68 0.76
C HIS A 36 -3.73 -19.80 1.64
N ASN A 37 -3.66 -21.04 1.16
CA ASN A 37 -4.28 -22.19 1.84
C ASN A 37 -3.80 -22.35 3.30
N GLU A 38 -2.50 -22.11 3.54
CA GLU A 38 -1.91 -22.21 4.88
C GLU A 38 -2.33 -21.06 5.82
N LEU A 39 -2.78 -19.92 5.26
CA LEU A 39 -3.21 -18.74 6.00
C LEU A 39 -4.72 -18.62 6.12
N GLY A 40 -5.50 -19.39 5.37
CA GLY A 40 -6.95 -19.33 5.33
C GLY A 40 -7.50 -18.07 4.65
N THR A 41 -6.72 -17.38 3.82
CA THR A 41 -7.13 -16.13 3.15
C THR A 41 -7.19 -16.29 1.64
N ARG A 42 -7.95 -15.41 0.98
CA ARG A 42 -7.97 -15.25 -0.48
C ARG A 42 -7.66 -13.81 -0.88
N ASN A 43 -7.15 -13.61 -2.09
CA ASN A 43 -6.74 -12.31 -2.55
C ASN A 43 -7.04 -12.03 -4.03
N ALA A 44 -7.00 -10.75 -4.38
CA ALA A 44 -6.96 -10.25 -5.76
C ALA A 44 -5.86 -9.19 -5.86
N LEU A 45 -5.01 -9.29 -6.91
CA LEU A 45 -3.87 -8.40 -7.10
C LEU A 45 -4.05 -7.55 -8.36
N PHE A 46 -3.85 -6.26 -8.20
CA PHE A 46 -3.81 -5.29 -9.30
C PHE A 46 -2.37 -4.82 -9.48
N ASN A 47 -1.70 -5.33 -10.51
CA ASN A 47 -0.32 -4.94 -10.79
C ASN A 47 -0.27 -3.56 -11.45
N LEU A 48 0.67 -2.73 -11.02
CA LEU A 48 0.94 -1.39 -11.51
C LEU A 48 2.42 -1.28 -11.91
N GLU A 49 2.87 -0.14 -12.42
CA GLU A 49 4.26 0.01 -12.88
C GLU A 49 5.31 -0.11 -11.77
N ASN A 50 5.00 0.37 -10.56
CA ASN A 50 5.97 0.48 -9.47
C ASN A 50 5.61 -0.29 -8.19
N THR A 51 4.44 -0.91 -8.14
CA THR A 51 3.91 -1.66 -7.00
C THR A 51 2.72 -2.50 -7.43
N TYR A 52 2.10 -3.25 -6.53
CA TYR A 52 0.75 -3.77 -6.75
C TYR A 52 -0.16 -3.51 -5.55
N LEU A 53 -1.46 -3.48 -5.78
CA LEU A 53 -2.46 -3.46 -4.73
C LEU A 53 -2.94 -4.88 -4.49
N GLU A 54 -2.90 -5.32 -3.25
CA GLU A 54 -3.53 -6.56 -2.78
C GLU A 54 -4.82 -6.25 -2.04
N LEU A 55 -5.93 -6.79 -2.52
CA LEU A 55 -7.16 -6.93 -1.76
C LEU A 55 -7.15 -8.30 -1.11
N ILE A 56 -7.26 -8.38 0.22
CA ILE A 56 -7.22 -9.63 0.97
C ILE A 56 -8.46 -9.80 1.83
N SER A 57 -8.99 -11.02 1.89
CA SER A 57 -10.20 -11.35 2.64
C SER A 57 -10.04 -12.68 3.38
N PRO A 58 -10.66 -12.83 4.57
CA PRO A 58 -10.83 -14.13 5.20
C PRO A 58 -11.55 -15.11 4.25
N HIS A 59 -11.19 -16.40 4.28
CA HIS A 59 -11.80 -17.43 3.44
C HIS A 59 -12.09 -18.72 4.21
N GLU A 60 -11.11 -19.26 4.91
CA GLU A 60 -11.18 -20.47 5.73
C GLU A 60 -10.49 -20.20 7.07
N ASP A 61 -10.59 -21.13 8.02
CA ASP A 61 -9.86 -21.02 9.27
C ASP A 61 -8.35 -21.07 9.02
N GLY A 62 -7.61 -20.21 9.69
CA GLY A 62 -6.17 -20.12 9.55
C GLY A 62 -5.58 -18.86 10.15
N PRO A 63 -4.25 -18.83 10.37
CA PRO A 63 -3.60 -17.72 11.08
C PRO A 63 -3.74 -16.37 10.38
N GLY A 64 -3.85 -16.32 9.06
CA GLY A 64 -4.12 -15.09 8.32
C GLY A 64 -5.56 -14.60 8.52
N THR A 65 -6.54 -15.50 8.51
CA THR A 65 -7.93 -15.20 8.83
C THR A 65 -8.05 -14.71 10.27
N ASP A 66 -7.41 -15.39 11.23
CA ASP A 66 -7.42 -15.02 12.65
C ASP A 66 -6.82 -13.63 12.89
N PHE A 67 -5.86 -13.23 12.06
CA PHE A 67 -5.26 -11.89 12.11
C PHE A 67 -6.14 -10.82 11.46
N ILE A 68 -6.70 -11.07 10.26
CA ILE A 68 -7.39 -10.05 9.47
C ILE A 68 -8.83 -9.83 9.92
N LYS A 69 -9.55 -10.91 10.26
CA LYS A 69 -10.97 -10.86 10.60
C LYS A 69 -11.30 -9.91 11.76
N PRO A 70 -10.58 -9.92 12.91
CA PRO A 70 -10.83 -8.96 13.99
C PRO A 70 -10.57 -7.50 13.57
N LEU A 71 -9.60 -7.26 12.68
CA LEU A 71 -9.32 -5.90 12.17
C LEU A 71 -10.49 -5.39 11.32
N ILE A 72 -11.05 -6.23 10.45
CA ILE A 72 -12.23 -5.89 9.64
C ILE A 72 -13.46 -5.69 10.54
N GLU A 73 -13.68 -6.53 11.54
CA GLU A 73 -14.79 -6.38 12.49
C GLU A 73 -14.73 -5.07 13.27
N GLN A 74 -13.52 -4.60 13.59
CA GLN A 74 -13.31 -3.36 14.33
C GLN A 74 -13.37 -2.10 13.45
N LYS A 75 -12.76 -2.15 12.25
CA LYS A 75 -12.52 -0.96 11.41
C LYS A 75 -13.34 -0.94 10.12
N GLY A 76 -14.02 -2.04 9.77
CA GLY A 76 -14.52 -2.26 8.42
C GLY A 76 -13.39 -2.54 7.42
N ASP A 77 -13.71 -2.46 6.13
CA ASP A 77 -12.69 -2.49 5.08
C ASP A 77 -11.73 -1.31 5.26
N HIS A 78 -10.42 -1.53 5.17
CA HIS A 78 -9.41 -0.49 5.41
C HIS A 78 -8.04 -0.83 4.82
N LEU A 79 -7.18 0.18 4.69
CA LEU A 79 -5.76 0.02 4.37
C LEU A 79 -5.05 -0.63 5.56
N ALA A 80 -4.78 -1.94 5.45
CA ALA A 80 -4.33 -2.76 6.56
C ALA A 80 -2.81 -2.87 6.66
N GLY A 81 -2.10 -2.86 5.52
CA GLY A 81 -0.68 -3.17 5.54
C GLY A 81 0.13 -2.58 4.39
N ILE A 82 1.45 -2.61 4.58
CA ILE A 82 2.45 -2.25 3.59
C ILE A 82 3.57 -3.29 3.60
N ALA A 83 3.88 -3.85 2.44
CA ALA A 83 5.03 -4.71 2.25
C ALA A 83 6.20 -3.92 1.66
N LEU A 84 7.35 -4.04 2.29
CA LEU A 84 8.59 -3.41 1.86
C LEU A 84 9.45 -4.45 1.11
N GLY A 85 9.78 -4.18 -0.14
CA GLY A 85 10.56 -5.08 -0.98
C GLY A 85 12.04 -5.07 -0.64
N THR A 86 12.66 -6.24 -0.72
CA THR A 86 14.12 -6.41 -0.65
C THR A 86 14.60 -7.37 -1.73
N ASP A 87 15.80 -7.14 -2.23
CA ASP A 87 16.45 -8.03 -3.19
C ASP A 87 17.16 -9.22 -2.51
N ASN A 88 17.31 -9.16 -1.18
CA ASN A 88 17.94 -10.23 -0.38
C ASN A 88 17.45 -10.17 1.07
N VAL A 89 16.58 -11.11 1.43
CA VAL A 89 15.95 -11.18 2.74
C VAL A 89 16.95 -11.62 3.84
N GLU A 90 17.96 -12.39 3.50
CA GLU A 90 18.99 -12.82 4.46
C GLU A 90 19.84 -11.62 4.92
N LEU A 91 20.27 -10.77 3.96
CA LEU A 91 20.96 -9.52 4.28
C LEU A 91 20.04 -8.54 5.04
N ALA A 92 18.75 -8.48 4.71
CA ALA A 92 17.79 -7.68 5.46
C ALA A 92 17.66 -8.16 6.90
N LYS A 93 17.62 -9.48 7.13
CA LYS A 93 17.63 -10.10 8.47
C LYS A 93 18.88 -9.73 9.26
N GLU A 94 20.07 -9.86 8.65
CA GLU A 94 21.34 -9.51 9.29
C GLU A 94 21.38 -8.03 9.73
N GLU A 95 20.89 -7.11 8.90
CA GLU A 95 20.83 -5.69 9.24
C GLU A 95 19.83 -5.41 10.37
N LEU A 96 18.66 -6.04 10.35
CA LEU A 96 17.66 -5.90 11.41
C LEU A 96 18.18 -6.49 12.75
N ALA A 97 18.89 -7.61 12.70
CA ALA A 97 19.45 -8.27 13.89
C ALA A 97 20.47 -7.41 14.65
N LYS A 98 20.99 -6.34 14.05
CA LYS A 98 21.82 -5.35 14.75
C LYS A 98 21.03 -4.50 15.75
N ASN A 99 19.71 -4.44 15.58
CA ASN A 99 18.82 -3.60 16.38
C ASN A 99 17.83 -4.40 17.23
N ILE A 100 17.55 -5.64 16.85
CA ILE A 100 16.54 -6.48 17.52
C ILE A 100 16.89 -7.97 17.39
N GLU A 101 16.58 -8.74 18.43
CA GLU A 101 16.67 -10.19 18.44
C GLU A 101 15.40 -10.88 17.94
N GLY A 102 15.49 -12.15 17.57
CA GLY A 102 14.32 -12.98 17.21
C GLY A 102 13.75 -12.70 15.82
N VAL A 103 14.50 -12.08 14.92
CA VAL A 103 14.07 -11.89 13.53
C VAL A 103 14.08 -13.23 12.79
N GLU A 104 12.91 -13.64 12.28
CA GLU A 104 12.75 -14.90 11.55
C GLU A 104 12.32 -14.65 10.10
N ILE A 105 12.76 -15.55 9.20
CA ILE A 105 12.34 -15.58 7.82
C ILE A 105 11.28 -16.68 7.69
N ILE A 106 10.10 -16.29 7.18
CA ILE A 106 8.97 -17.17 6.99
C ILE A 106 8.69 -17.29 5.49
N SER A 107 8.65 -18.50 4.97
CA SER A 107 8.29 -18.74 3.58
C SER A 107 6.78 -18.73 3.39
N GLY A 108 6.34 -18.17 2.26
CA GLY A 108 4.94 -18.18 1.86
C GLY A 108 4.78 -18.59 0.40
N GLN A 109 3.59 -19.03 0.05
CA GLN A 109 3.21 -19.37 -1.32
C GLN A 109 1.73 -19.11 -1.59
N ALA A 110 1.42 -18.85 -2.85
CA ALA A 110 0.04 -18.73 -3.33
C ALA A 110 -0.11 -19.44 -4.68
N ILE A 111 -1.34 -19.84 -4.98
CA ILE A 111 -1.73 -20.46 -6.24
C ILE A 111 -2.80 -19.59 -6.88
N ASN A 112 -2.63 -19.28 -8.16
CA ASN A 112 -3.61 -18.56 -8.96
C ASN A 112 -4.80 -19.49 -9.29
N ASP A 113 -6.00 -19.09 -8.95
CA ASP A 113 -7.23 -19.84 -9.18
C ASP A 113 -7.55 -20.02 -10.68
N THR A 114 -7.02 -19.13 -11.54
CA THR A 114 -7.35 -19.13 -12.98
C THR A 114 -6.48 -20.09 -13.79
N ASP A 115 -5.16 -20.10 -13.54
CA ASP A 115 -4.19 -20.83 -14.38
C ASP A 115 -3.27 -21.77 -13.59
N GLY A 116 -3.48 -21.89 -12.28
CA GLY A 116 -2.71 -22.76 -11.38
C GLY A 116 -1.25 -22.34 -11.17
N LYS A 117 -0.83 -21.20 -11.68
CA LYS A 117 0.53 -20.69 -11.46
C LYS A 117 0.80 -20.47 -9.99
N LYS A 118 2.05 -20.68 -9.60
CA LYS A 118 2.50 -20.51 -8.22
C LYS A 118 3.38 -19.29 -8.10
N ARG A 119 3.29 -18.62 -6.95
CA ARG A 119 4.24 -17.61 -6.50
C ARG A 119 4.75 -18.02 -5.12
N LYS A 120 6.04 -17.79 -4.88
CA LYS A 120 6.67 -18.04 -3.59
C LYS A 120 7.47 -16.81 -3.17
N TRP A 121 7.53 -16.61 -1.87
CA TRP A 121 8.26 -15.50 -1.27
C TRP A 121 8.78 -15.88 0.11
N LYS A 122 9.67 -15.04 0.61
CA LYS A 122 10.15 -15.07 1.99
C LYS A 122 9.80 -13.74 2.65
N ASN A 123 9.26 -13.80 3.85
CA ASN A 123 8.87 -12.62 4.65
C ASN A 123 9.67 -12.50 5.92
N ILE A 124 9.90 -11.26 6.36
CA ILE A 124 10.26 -10.92 7.73
C ILE A 124 9.12 -10.07 8.29
N PHE A 125 8.35 -10.62 9.23
CA PHE A 125 7.38 -9.83 9.99
C PHE A 125 8.09 -9.02 11.05
N LEU A 126 7.81 -7.72 11.05
CA LEU A 126 8.50 -6.78 11.92
C LEU A 126 7.79 -6.71 13.28
N PRO A 127 8.53 -6.75 14.40
CA PRO A 127 7.93 -6.55 15.71
C PRO A 127 7.40 -5.13 15.86
N LYS A 128 6.48 -4.94 16.80
CA LYS A 128 5.82 -3.67 17.05
C LYS A 128 6.76 -2.48 17.26
N THR A 129 7.90 -2.72 17.86
CA THR A 129 8.96 -1.70 18.08
C THR A 129 9.55 -1.16 16.78
N LEU A 130 9.59 -1.96 15.72
CA LEU A 130 10.09 -1.57 14.40
C LEU A 130 8.97 -1.24 13.42
N SER A 131 7.82 -1.89 13.52
CA SER A 131 6.65 -1.62 12.67
C SER A 131 5.81 -0.44 13.16
N ARG A 132 6.03 0.05 14.39
CA ARG A 132 5.26 1.13 15.04
C ARG A 132 3.76 0.83 15.12
N GLU A 133 3.42 -0.42 15.48
CA GLU A 133 2.06 -0.97 15.54
C GLU A 133 1.38 -1.11 14.15
N LEU A 134 2.03 -0.73 13.06
CA LEU A 134 1.52 -0.97 11.70
C LEU A 134 1.76 -2.43 11.29
N PHE A 135 0.91 -2.95 10.40
CA PHE A 135 1.20 -4.20 9.72
C PHE A 135 2.19 -3.95 8.58
N VAL A 136 3.47 -3.99 8.93
CA VAL A 136 4.60 -3.81 8.00
C VAL A 136 5.47 -5.06 8.04
N PHE A 137 5.83 -5.57 6.87
CA PHE A 137 6.76 -6.68 6.74
C PHE A 137 7.68 -6.48 5.53
N ILE A 138 8.79 -7.21 5.51
CA ILE A 138 9.74 -7.21 4.40
C ILE A 138 9.51 -8.46 3.58
N VAL A 139 9.55 -8.35 2.25
CA VAL A 139 9.31 -9.45 1.32
C VAL A 139 10.39 -9.54 0.24
N GLU A 140 10.81 -10.76 -0.04
CA GLU A 140 11.58 -11.15 -1.23
C GLU A 140 10.79 -12.19 -2.02
N HIS A 141 10.47 -11.89 -3.29
CA HIS A 141 9.86 -12.87 -4.20
C HIS A 141 10.90 -13.83 -4.73
N THR A 142 10.71 -15.13 -4.50
CA THR A 142 11.68 -16.18 -4.86
C THR A 142 11.26 -16.99 -6.08
N GLU A 143 9.97 -17.05 -6.40
CA GLU A 143 9.45 -17.78 -7.56
C GLU A 143 8.16 -17.15 -8.08
N GLY A 144 8.02 -17.07 -9.40
CA GLY A 144 6.86 -16.51 -10.07
C GLY A 144 6.83 -14.97 -10.03
N SER A 145 6.27 -14.37 -11.06
CA SER A 145 6.09 -12.91 -11.16
C SER A 145 4.66 -12.59 -11.59
N LEU A 146 4.18 -11.41 -11.23
CA LEU A 146 2.97 -10.86 -11.81
C LEU A 146 3.23 -10.44 -13.27
N PRO A 147 2.21 -10.48 -14.15
CA PRO A 147 2.32 -9.89 -15.48
C PRO A 147 2.73 -8.42 -15.39
N LYS A 148 3.53 -7.95 -16.34
CA LYS A 148 3.86 -6.52 -16.42
C LYS A 148 2.59 -5.69 -16.62
N TYR A 149 2.62 -4.46 -16.11
CA TYR A 149 1.59 -3.47 -16.44
C TYR A 149 1.78 -3.07 -17.91
N GLU A 150 0.77 -3.32 -18.75
CA GLU A 150 0.79 -3.04 -20.18
C GLU A 150 -0.58 -2.48 -20.59
N HIS A 151 -0.84 -1.21 -20.26
CA HIS A 151 -2.07 -0.49 -20.60
C HIS A 151 -1.73 0.89 -21.15
N ASP A 152 -2.34 1.25 -22.28
CA ASP A 152 -2.12 2.52 -22.98
C ASP A 152 -3.24 3.54 -22.71
N ASP A 153 -4.31 3.18 -22.01
CA ASP A 153 -5.41 4.08 -21.69
C ASP A 153 -4.97 5.08 -20.60
N LYS A 154 -4.94 6.35 -20.97
CA LYS A 154 -4.48 7.44 -20.11
C LYS A 154 -5.34 7.68 -18.88
N SER A 155 -6.60 7.20 -18.91
CA SER A 155 -7.52 7.30 -17.79
C SER A 155 -7.26 6.26 -16.69
N PHE A 156 -6.48 5.22 -16.98
CA PHE A 156 -6.21 4.13 -16.04
C PHE A 156 -5.16 4.53 -15.00
N VAL A 157 -5.30 3.93 -13.82
CA VAL A 157 -4.29 4.07 -12.77
C VAL A 157 -3.03 3.34 -13.22
N LYS A 158 -1.91 4.07 -13.24
CA LYS A 158 -0.63 3.62 -13.76
C LYS A 158 0.32 3.16 -12.65
N SER A 159 0.39 3.95 -11.58
CA SER A 159 1.36 3.73 -10.50
C SER A 159 0.87 4.34 -9.19
N LEU A 160 1.53 3.97 -8.08
CA LEU A 160 1.39 4.63 -6.79
C LEU A 160 2.29 5.87 -6.76
N ASP A 161 1.75 7.06 -6.48
CA ASP A 161 2.53 8.24 -6.16
C ASP A 161 3.05 8.18 -4.73
N HIS A 162 2.12 8.02 -3.77
CA HIS A 162 2.48 7.90 -2.38
C HIS A 162 1.44 7.13 -1.55
N VAL A 163 1.92 6.54 -0.47
CA VAL A 163 1.13 6.07 0.68
C VAL A 163 1.29 7.05 1.81
N VAL A 164 0.19 7.36 2.52
CA VAL A 164 0.20 8.29 3.65
C VAL A 164 0.12 7.55 4.97
N ILE A 165 1.01 7.90 5.90
CA ILE A 165 1.04 7.40 7.28
C ILE A 165 0.89 8.59 8.23
N ASN A 166 -0.06 8.51 9.14
CA ASN A 166 -0.18 9.45 10.26
C ASN A 166 0.67 8.94 11.43
N THR A 167 1.44 9.83 12.06
CA THR A 167 2.26 9.53 13.25
C THR A 167 2.12 10.62 14.30
N GLN A 168 2.38 10.32 15.56
CA GLN A 168 2.54 11.32 16.62
C GLN A 168 4.00 11.68 16.86
N ASP A 169 4.94 10.86 16.42
CA ASP A 169 6.38 11.00 16.65
C ASP A 169 7.15 10.83 15.34
N ALA A 170 7.37 11.97 14.66
CA ALA A 170 8.10 12.01 13.41
C ALA A 170 9.60 11.70 13.60
N ASP A 171 10.19 12.01 14.76
CA ASP A 171 11.61 11.77 15.00
C ASP A 171 11.89 10.27 15.18
N ASP A 172 11.06 9.56 15.93
CA ASP A 172 11.15 8.11 16.05
C ASP A 172 10.85 7.43 14.71
N PHE A 173 9.88 7.95 13.93
CA PHE A 173 9.64 7.47 12.58
C PHE A 173 10.88 7.60 11.67
N ILE A 174 11.60 8.73 11.75
CA ILE A 174 12.86 8.93 11.03
C ILE A 174 13.91 7.91 11.47
N SER A 175 14.07 7.66 12.77
CA SER A 175 15.06 6.74 13.31
C SER A 175 14.86 5.32 12.78
N ILE A 176 13.63 4.89 12.58
CA ILE A 176 13.32 3.55 12.05
C ILE A 176 13.45 3.52 10.52
N TYR A 177 12.73 4.39 9.81
CA TYR A 177 12.64 4.30 8.36
C TYR A 177 13.95 4.72 7.66
N ARG A 178 14.64 5.77 8.15
CA ARG A 178 15.92 6.21 7.60
C ARG A 178 17.07 5.38 8.14
N ASP A 179 17.16 5.21 9.47
CA ASP A 179 18.39 4.70 10.08
C ASP A 179 18.43 3.17 10.16
N ILE A 180 17.27 2.50 10.31
CA ILE A 180 17.19 1.03 10.34
C ILE A 180 16.85 0.48 8.95
N TYR A 181 15.74 0.91 8.33
CA TYR A 181 15.31 0.40 7.02
C TYR A 181 16.16 0.93 5.86
N LYS A 182 16.94 2.00 6.08
CA LYS A 182 17.77 2.67 5.06
C LYS A 182 16.98 3.27 3.91
N ILE A 183 15.73 3.68 4.16
CA ILE A 183 14.93 4.40 3.19
C ILE A 183 15.30 5.87 3.23
N ARG A 184 15.58 6.45 2.06
CA ARG A 184 16.05 7.83 1.95
C ARG A 184 14.98 8.84 2.37
N LEU A 185 15.21 9.60 3.43
CA LEU A 185 14.42 10.80 3.76
C LEU A 185 14.76 11.90 2.74
N ALA A 186 13.83 12.19 1.84
CA ALA A 186 14.03 13.14 0.75
C ALA A 186 13.69 14.58 1.18
N LEU A 187 12.70 14.74 2.07
CA LEU A 187 12.26 16.03 2.58
C LEU A 187 11.68 15.87 3.98
N ASP A 188 12.03 16.81 4.85
CA ASP A 188 11.42 17.02 6.17
C ASP A 188 11.06 18.52 6.23
N THR A 189 9.78 18.82 6.33
CA THR A 189 9.29 20.20 6.27
C THR A 189 8.02 20.38 7.07
N THR A 190 7.76 21.60 7.51
CA THR A 190 6.48 21.98 8.11
C THR A 190 5.64 22.71 7.08
N ILE A 191 4.42 22.24 6.85
CA ILE A 191 3.45 22.93 6.01
C ILE A 191 2.74 23.97 6.86
N GLU A 192 3.11 25.24 6.70
CA GLU A 192 2.62 26.37 7.50
C GLU A 192 1.09 26.48 7.56
N HIS A 193 0.43 26.24 6.41
CA HIS A 193 -1.04 26.30 6.30
C HIS A 193 -1.74 25.27 7.21
N TRP A 194 -1.15 24.07 7.37
CA TRP A 194 -1.72 23.01 8.22
C TRP A 194 -1.07 22.95 9.60
N LYS A 195 0.03 23.65 9.80
CA LYS A 195 0.86 23.57 11.01
C LYS A 195 1.26 22.11 11.32
N ARG A 196 1.54 21.32 10.27
CA ARG A 196 1.90 19.91 10.35
C ARG A 196 3.29 19.71 9.79
N ARG A 197 4.13 18.98 10.53
CA ARG A 197 5.40 18.48 10.00
C ARG A 197 5.10 17.28 9.10
N MET A 198 5.74 17.25 7.95
CA MET A 198 5.59 16.21 6.96
C MET A 198 6.96 15.68 6.54
N LEU A 199 7.06 14.36 6.49
CA LEU A 199 8.26 13.66 6.04
C LEU A 199 7.95 12.96 4.72
N PHE A 200 8.92 12.94 3.83
CA PHE A 200 8.81 12.29 2.52
C PHE A 200 9.96 11.32 2.35
N PHE A 201 9.69 10.03 2.49
CA PHE A 201 10.67 8.99 2.26
C PHE A 201 10.52 8.45 0.84
N ARG A 202 11.64 8.37 0.10
CA ARG A 202 11.66 7.86 -1.27
C ARG A 202 12.21 6.44 -1.31
N SER A 203 11.38 5.53 -1.82
CA SER A 203 11.74 4.15 -2.06
C SER A 203 11.40 3.82 -3.52
N ASN A 204 12.42 3.70 -4.38
CA ASN A 204 12.26 3.58 -5.81
C ASN A 204 11.42 4.74 -6.39
N ALA A 205 10.40 4.45 -7.19
CA ALA A 205 9.49 5.44 -7.77
C ALA A 205 8.32 5.85 -6.85
N THR A 206 8.28 5.36 -5.59
CA THR A 206 7.19 5.60 -4.64
C THR A 206 7.63 6.50 -3.50
N THR A 207 6.70 7.25 -2.92
CA THR A 207 6.91 8.04 -1.70
C THR A 207 6.10 7.45 -0.55
N ILE A 208 6.72 7.31 0.63
CA ILE A 208 6.02 7.17 1.89
C ILE A 208 5.93 8.57 2.48
N GLU A 209 4.73 9.13 2.50
CA GLU A 209 4.42 10.45 3.08
C GLU A 209 3.96 10.26 4.52
N VAL A 210 4.61 10.95 5.44
CA VAL A 210 4.29 10.86 6.87
C VAL A 210 3.82 12.20 7.36
N ILE A 211 2.67 12.22 8.03
CA ILE A 211 2.06 13.44 8.58
C ILE A 211 2.09 13.35 10.10
N GLU A 212 2.81 14.28 10.75
CA GLU A 212 2.84 14.37 12.21
C GLU A 212 1.55 15.01 12.75
N GLN A 213 0.86 14.28 13.62
CA GLN A 213 -0.42 14.69 14.22
C GLN A 213 -0.33 14.65 15.75
N LYS A 214 0.38 15.62 16.36
CA LYS A 214 0.61 15.69 17.82
C LYS A 214 -0.65 15.85 18.68
N ASP A 215 -1.76 16.23 18.07
CA ASP A 215 -3.05 16.46 18.71
C ASP A 215 -3.99 15.24 18.73
N LYS A 216 -3.63 14.14 18.05
CA LYS A 216 -4.37 12.87 18.18
C LYS A 216 -4.18 12.27 19.57
N LYS A 217 -5.27 11.70 20.12
CA LYS A 217 -5.25 11.01 21.44
C LYS A 217 -4.67 9.59 21.35
N GLU A 218 -4.70 8.98 20.18
CA GLU A 218 -4.21 7.63 19.94
C GLU A 218 -2.72 7.68 19.60
N SER A 219 -1.92 6.91 20.33
CA SER A 219 -0.45 6.91 20.19
C SER A 219 0.07 6.07 19.04
N ALA A 220 -0.77 5.26 18.41
CA ALA A 220 -0.37 4.37 17.32
C ALA A 220 -0.27 5.10 15.98
N ASP A 221 0.70 4.73 15.19
CA ASP A 221 0.77 5.14 13.79
C ASP A 221 -0.41 4.53 13.01
N GLU A 222 -0.82 5.17 11.92
CA GLU A 222 -1.96 4.76 11.11
C GLU A 222 -1.64 4.86 9.62
N LEU A 223 -1.84 3.75 8.89
CA LEU A 223 -1.93 3.79 7.44
C LEU A 223 -3.22 4.51 7.05
N TRP A 224 -3.11 5.68 6.39
CA TRP A 224 -4.26 6.55 6.22
C TRP A 224 -4.83 6.53 4.81
N GLY A 225 -4.01 6.74 3.78
CA GLY A 225 -4.55 6.92 2.42
C GLY A 225 -3.54 6.66 1.32
N LEU A 226 -4.03 6.68 0.07
CA LEU A 226 -3.28 6.34 -1.13
C LEU A 226 -3.48 7.39 -2.21
N ALA A 227 -2.41 7.74 -2.91
CA ALA A 227 -2.46 8.58 -4.10
C ALA A 227 -1.97 7.80 -5.32
N TRP A 228 -2.78 7.77 -6.36
CA TRP A 228 -2.55 7.00 -7.58
C TRP A 228 -2.33 7.92 -8.77
N VAL A 229 -1.31 7.62 -9.56
CA VAL A 229 -0.97 8.37 -10.78
C VAL A 229 -1.85 7.91 -11.92
N VAL A 230 -2.37 8.87 -12.66
CA VAL A 230 -3.00 8.71 -13.99
C VAL A 230 -2.31 9.63 -14.99
N GLU A 231 -2.33 9.30 -16.28
CA GLU A 231 -1.74 10.15 -17.31
C GLU A 231 -2.66 11.30 -17.73
N SER A 232 -3.99 11.10 -17.66
CA SER A 232 -5.01 12.12 -17.90
C SER A 232 -6.06 12.07 -16.79
N ILE A 233 -6.02 13.05 -15.90
CA ILE A 233 -6.96 13.09 -14.77
C ILE A 233 -8.37 13.48 -15.23
N GLU A 234 -8.50 14.26 -16.29
CA GLU A 234 -9.80 14.62 -16.87
C GLU A 234 -10.49 13.39 -17.45
N GLU A 235 -9.77 12.56 -18.23
CA GLU A 235 -10.31 11.31 -18.77
C GLU A 235 -10.63 10.30 -17.64
N ALA A 236 -9.78 10.22 -16.61
CA ALA A 236 -10.01 9.38 -15.44
C ALA A 236 -11.26 9.84 -14.66
N HIS A 237 -11.43 11.15 -14.47
CA HIS A 237 -12.60 11.75 -13.83
C HIS A 237 -13.89 11.42 -14.60
N GLU A 238 -13.89 11.63 -15.92
CA GLU A 238 -15.04 11.29 -16.78
C GLU A 238 -15.38 9.80 -16.71
N ARG A 239 -14.37 8.92 -16.78
CA ARG A 239 -14.55 7.47 -16.65
C ARG A 239 -15.19 7.10 -15.31
N LEU A 240 -14.75 7.70 -14.20
CA LEU A 240 -15.29 7.44 -12.86
C LEU A 240 -16.74 7.90 -12.74
N ILE A 241 -17.08 9.09 -13.22
CA ILE A 241 -18.47 9.58 -13.26
C ILE A 241 -19.37 8.63 -14.06
N ASN A 242 -18.93 8.19 -15.25
CA ASN A 242 -19.67 7.25 -16.09
C ASN A 242 -19.85 5.86 -15.45
N LYS A 243 -19.03 5.51 -14.44
CA LYS A 243 -19.14 4.30 -13.61
C LYS A 243 -19.91 4.52 -12.30
N ASN A 244 -20.55 5.70 -12.13
CA ASN A 244 -21.26 6.11 -10.92
C ASN A 244 -20.40 6.11 -9.65
N ILE A 245 -19.13 6.48 -9.79
CA ILE A 245 -18.22 6.67 -8.67
C ILE A 245 -18.23 8.14 -8.27
N ASP A 246 -18.44 8.42 -6.97
CA ASP A 246 -18.36 9.78 -6.45
C ASP A 246 -16.90 10.23 -6.42
N VAL A 247 -16.60 11.28 -7.17
CA VAL A 247 -15.26 11.88 -7.31
C VAL A 247 -15.39 13.40 -7.33
N THR A 248 -14.47 14.09 -6.64
CA THR A 248 -14.45 15.55 -6.64
C THR A 248 -14.06 16.10 -8.01
N PRO A 249 -14.50 17.33 -8.35
CA PRO A 249 -13.97 18.02 -9.52
C PRO A 249 -12.43 18.06 -9.50
N VAL A 250 -11.85 18.00 -10.68
CA VAL A 250 -10.40 18.15 -10.88
C VAL A 250 -9.96 19.54 -10.43
N LYS A 251 -8.87 19.62 -9.68
CA LYS A 251 -8.29 20.89 -9.20
C LYS A 251 -6.77 20.83 -9.17
N LYS A 252 -6.14 21.99 -9.07
CA LYS A 252 -4.68 22.07 -8.83
C LYS A 252 -4.34 21.42 -7.49
N GLY A 253 -3.32 20.56 -7.50
CA GLY A 253 -2.75 19.96 -6.30
C GLY A 253 -1.93 20.97 -5.49
N LEU A 254 -1.58 20.59 -4.26
CA LEU A 254 -0.68 21.39 -3.41
C LEU A 254 0.73 21.42 -3.98
N LYS A 255 1.19 20.30 -4.52
CA LYS A 255 2.46 20.25 -5.23
C LYS A 255 2.31 20.97 -6.57
N LYS A 256 3.19 21.95 -6.83
CA LYS A 256 3.23 22.68 -8.11
C LYS A 256 3.39 21.69 -9.28
N GLY A 257 2.64 21.90 -10.34
CA GLY A 257 2.67 21.02 -11.51
C GLY A 257 1.87 19.72 -11.32
N THR A 258 0.84 19.73 -10.47
CA THR A 258 -0.07 18.59 -10.32
C THR A 258 -1.54 19.01 -10.43
N LEU A 259 -2.34 18.10 -10.98
CA LEU A 259 -3.80 18.11 -10.87
C LEU A 259 -4.24 16.94 -10.00
N VAL A 260 -5.31 17.12 -9.24
CA VAL A 260 -5.80 16.10 -8.30
C VAL A 260 -7.32 16.01 -8.30
N ALA A 261 -7.84 14.80 -8.03
CA ALA A 261 -9.25 14.53 -7.75
C ALA A 261 -9.36 13.49 -6.65
N THR A 262 -10.27 13.68 -5.70
CA THR A 262 -10.49 12.74 -4.60
C THR A 262 -11.62 11.78 -4.93
N VAL A 263 -11.36 10.48 -4.92
CA VAL A 263 -12.38 9.43 -5.04
C VAL A 263 -13.04 9.23 -3.68
N LYS A 264 -14.37 9.39 -3.61
CA LYS A 264 -15.12 9.39 -2.34
C LYS A 264 -15.93 8.13 -2.08
N SER A 265 -16.13 7.30 -3.09
CA SER A 265 -16.90 6.06 -2.96
C SER A 265 -16.15 4.87 -3.54
N HIS A 266 -16.55 3.66 -3.17
CA HIS A 266 -16.01 2.40 -3.68
C HIS A 266 -14.56 2.09 -3.27
N THR A 267 -13.97 2.86 -2.35
CA THR A 267 -12.54 2.81 -1.97
C THR A 267 -12.25 1.88 -0.80
N CYS A 268 -13.21 1.09 -0.32
CA CYS A 268 -13.05 0.27 0.89
C CYS A 268 -12.62 1.10 2.11
N ASN A 269 -13.25 2.27 2.29
CA ASN A 269 -12.96 3.28 3.33
C ASN A 269 -11.53 3.87 3.30
N VAL A 270 -10.75 3.62 2.25
CA VAL A 270 -9.40 4.17 2.10
C VAL A 270 -9.47 5.55 1.43
N PRO A 271 -9.04 6.64 2.08
CA PRO A 271 -8.87 7.94 1.43
C PRO A 271 -8.02 7.81 0.16
N THR A 272 -8.61 8.15 -0.98
CA THR A 272 -8.03 7.86 -2.28
C THR A 272 -7.96 9.12 -3.14
N LEU A 273 -6.75 9.44 -3.59
CA LEU A 273 -6.47 10.57 -4.46
C LEU A 273 -6.02 10.07 -5.84
N LEU A 274 -6.54 10.65 -6.90
CA LEU A 274 -5.92 10.59 -8.22
C LEU A 274 -5.03 11.82 -8.42
N ILE A 275 -3.89 11.62 -9.06
CA ILE A 275 -2.91 12.67 -9.33
C ILE A 275 -2.38 12.54 -10.76
N GLU A 276 -2.33 13.68 -11.46
CA GLU A 276 -1.61 13.84 -12.72
C GLU A 276 -0.44 14.80 -12.49
N HIS A 277 0.76 14.44 -12.95
CA HIS A 277 1.92 15.30 -12.98
C HIS A 277 1.97 16.04 -14.32
N ILE A 278 1.68 17.36 -14.30
CA ILE A 278 1.76 18.23 -15.48
C ILE A 278 3.22 18.66 -15.63
N GLN A 279 3.78 18.47 -16.82
CA GLN A 279 5.13 18.94 -17.17
C GLN A 279 5.22 20.45 -17.28
#